data_8079b875f1940945b41c361660f316fb
#
_entry.id   8079b875f1940945b41c361660f316fb
#
_cell.length_a   1.000
_cell.length_b   1.000
_cell.length_c   1.000
_cell.angle_alpha   90.00
_cell.angle_beta   90.00
_cell.angle_gamma   90.00
#
_symmetry.space_group_name_H-M   'P 1'
#
loop_
_entity.id
_entity.type
_entity.pdbx_description
1 polymer ?
#
loop_
_entity_poly.entity_id
_entity_poly.type
_entity_poly.pdbx_seq_one_letter_code
_entity_poly.pdbx_strand_id
1 'polypeptide(L)'
;IALDDERAKIELNNGRKINYFPSKKVIYPIDKAAVIKNKTVSEKFYDSIVPAIEFEIKDDALYKNRLMMLDIVNQNNWKRPIYFTGGSFGEDDYLWMKDYLQLDGMCFKLVPIKTPAESPSPMKMGQIDSEKMYNIVMKWDWGNSGKPIIYHDPETRKNSISYRTNLARLMEALIM
;
A
#
# COMPACT_ATOMS: atom_id res chain seq x y z
N ILE A 1 -19.14 9.37 -0.23
CA ILE A 1 -19.58 9.87 1.10
C ILE A 1 -19.99 11.31 0.86
N ALA A 2 -21.28 11.60 1.01
CA ALA A 2 -21.76 12.98 0.97
C ALA A 2 -21.43 13.67 2.29
N LEU A 3 -20.26 14.29 2.38
CA LEU A 3 -19.80 15.00 3.59
C LEU A 3 -20.68 16.20 3.93
N ASP A 4 -21.48 16.66 2.98
CA ASP A 4 -22.36 17.85 3.11
C ASP A 4 -23.83 17.50 3.40
N ASP A 5 -24.19 16.20 3.53
CA ASP A 5 -25.54 15.79 3.87
C ASP A 5 -25.79 16.00 5.38
N GLU A 6 -26.59 17.00 5.72
CA GLU A 6 -26.98 17.28 7.12
C GLU A 6 -27.64 16.09 7.83
N ARG A 7 -28.28 15.19 7.08
CA ARG A 7 -28.92 13.97 7.64
C ARG A 7 -27.90 12.93 8.06
N ALA A 8 -26.67 13.02 7.53
CA ALA A 8 -25.57 12.13 7.89
C ALA A 8 -24.75 12.65 9.08
N LYS A 9 -25.13 13.79 9.66
CA LYS A 9 -24.45 14.38 10.81
C LYS A 9 -25.10 13.94 12.10
N ILE A 10 -24.28 13.66 13.11
CA ILE A 10 -24.71 13.44 14.50
C ILE A 10 -24.36 14.66 15.34
N GLU A 11 -25.24 15.00 16.28
CA GLU A 11 -25.01 16.06 17.22
C GLU A 11 -24.38 15.50 18.50
N LEU A 12 -23.25 16.08 18.90
CA LEU A 12 -22.57 15.75 20.14
C LEU A 12 -23.23 16.47 21.32
N ASN A 13 -22.97 16.00 22.55
CA ASN A 13 -23.50 16.57 23.80
C ASN A 13 -23.20 18.07 23.99
N ASN A 14 -22.23 18.61 23.27
CA ASN A 14 -21.86 20.04 23.27
C ASN A 14 -22.54 20.85 22.16
N GLY A 15 -23.54 20.30 21.48
CA GLY A 15 -24.24 20.92 20.36
C GLY A 15 -23.47 20.98 19.03
N ARG A 16 -22.26 20.42 18.99
CA ARG A 16 -21.46 20.38 17.76
C ARG A 16 -21.90 19.23 16.87
N LYS A 17 -22.18 19.51 15.61
CA LYS A 17 -22.48 18.49 14.60
C LYS A 17 -21.19 17.97 13.96
N ILE A 18 -21.06 16.67 13.89
CA ILE A 18 -19.96 15.98 13.19
C ILE A 18 -20.52 15.03 12.14
N ASN A 19 -19.76 14.79 11.10
CA ASN A 19 -20.11 13.79 10.10
C ASN A 19 -19.97 12.39 10.71
N TYR A 20 -20.97 11.57 10.48
CA TYR A 20 -21.01 10.20 10.96
C TYR A 20 -20.67 9.21 9.85
N PHE A 21 -19.87 8.21 10.19
CA PHE A 21 -19.48 7.12 9.31
C PHE A 21 -20.30 5.88 9.72
N PRO A 22 -21.35 5.53 8.98
CA PRO A 22 -22.28 4.47 9.41
C PRO A 22 -21.69 3.07 9.32
N SER A 23 -20.61 2.89 8.57
CA SER A 23 -19.96 1.59 8.40
C SER A 23 -18.44 1.74 8.44
N LYS A 24 -17.79 0.90 9.22
CA LYS A 24 -16.33 0.81 9.25
C LYS A 24 -15.79 -0.04 8.07
N LYS A 25 -16.65 -0.77 7.37
CA LYS A 25 -16.26 -1.58 6.22
C LYS A 25 -16.22 -0.74 4.95
N VAL A 26 -15.08 -0.77 4.28
CA VAL A 26 -14.86 -0.13 2.98
C VAL A 26 -14.74 -1.21 1.92
N ILE A 27 -15.44 -1.02 0.79
CA ILE A 27 -15.45 -1.95 -0.34
C ILE A 27 -15.18 -1.14 -1.61
N TYR A 28 -14.11 -1.50 -2.32
CA TYR A 28 -13.79 -0.95 -3.64
C TYR A 28 -14.04 -2.02 -4.71
N PRO A 29 -15.09 -1.90 -5.52
CA PRO A 29 -15.31 -2.78 -6.67
C PRO A 29 -14.14 -2.71 -7.65
N ILE A 30 -13.77 -3.83 -8.24
CA ILE A 30 -12.65 -3.91 -9.18
C ILE A 30 -13.18 -4.08 -10.60
N ASP A 31 -12.80 -3.15 -11.46
CA ASP A 31 -12.91 -3.33 -12.90
C ASP A 31 -11.71 -4.16 -13.39
N LYS A 32 -11.91 -5.47 -13.53
CA LYS A 32 -10.88 -6.40 -14.00
C LYS A 32 -10.35 -6.01 -15.39
N ALA A 33 -11.21 -5.50 -16.26
CA ALA A 33 -10.81 -5.09 -17.60
C ALA A 33 -9.88 -3.88 -17.55
N ALA A 34 -10.15 -2.90 -16.69
CA ALA A 34 -9.28 -1.75 -16.48
C ALA A 34 -7.92 -2.17 -15.87
N VAL A 35 -7.91 -3.08 -14.91
CA VAL A 35 -6.69 -3.62 -14.29
C VAL A 35 -5.77 -4.27 -15.33
N ILE A 36 -6.33 -5.12 -16.20
CA ILE A 36 -5.62 -5.82 -17.26
C ILE A 36 -5.12 -4.82 -18.31
N LYS A 37 -6.00 -3.94 -18.81
CA LYS A 37 -5.67 -2.93 -19.79
C LYS A 37 -4.50 -2.05 -19.36
N ASN A 38 -4.49 -1.65 -18.11
CA ASN A 38 -3.47 -0.76 -17.54
C ASN A 38 -2.24 -1.49 -16.97
N LYS A 39 -2.18 -2.83 -17.16
CA LYS A 39 -1.06 -3.67 -16.70
C LYS A 39 -0.72 -3.42 -15.23
N THR A 40 -1.75 -3.28 -14.39
CA THR A 40 -1.59 -3.03 -12.96
C THR A 40 -0.88 -4.20 -12.28
N VAL A 41 -1.15 -5.43 -12.73
CA VAL A 41 -0.52 -6.67 -12.27
C VAL A 41 0.07 -7.42 -13.46
N SER A 42 1.01 -8.32 -13.22
CA SER A 42 1.59 -9.19 -14.25
C SER A 42 0.59 -10.23 -14.73
N GLU A 43 0.71 -10.69 -15.96
CA GLU A 43 -0.24 -11.61 -16.62
C GLU A 43 -0.48 -12.89 -15.83
N LYS A 44 0.57 -13.42 -15.20
CA LYS A 44 0.50 -14.62 -14.35
C LYS A 44 -0.48 -14.51 -13.17
N PHE A 45 -0.89 -13.29 -12.81
CA PHE A 45 -1.82 -13.01 -11.70
C PHE A 45 -3.23 -12.63 -12.14
N TYR A 46 -3.55 -12.65 -13.43
CA TYR A 46 -4.87 -12.23 -13.91
C TYR A 46 -6.02 -13.04 -13.35
N ASP A 47 -5.78 -14.33 -13.06
CA ASP A 47 -6.80 -15.20 -12.45
C ASP A 47 -6.97 -14.98 -10.94
N SER A 48 -5.98 -14.35 -10.32
CA SER A 48 -5.99 -14.03 -8.89
C SER A 48 -6.62 -12.66 -8.58
N ILE A 49 -7.08 -11.91 -9.61
CA ILE A 49 -7.74 -10.63 -9.42
C ILE A 49 -9.06 -10.83 -8.69
N VAL A 50 -9.19 -10.19 -7.51
CA VAL A 50 -10.42 -10.25 -6.72
C VAL A 50 -11.50 -9.31 -7.28
N PRO A 51 -12.79 -9.59 -7.04
CA PRO A 51 -13.89 -8.74 -7.51
C PRO A 51 -13.99 -7.41 -6.74
N ALA A 52 -13.46 -7.35 -5.53
CA ALA A 52 -13.42 -6.14 -4.71
C ALA A 52 -12.26 -6.17 -3.72
N ILE A 53 -11.72 -5.00 -3.40
CA ILE A 53 -10.86 -4.80 -2.23
C ILE A 53 -11.76 -4.47 -1.04
N GLU A 54 -11.64 -5.24 0.03
CA GLU A 54 -12.42 -5.07 1.24
C GLU A 54 -11.50 -4.95 2.46
N PHE A 55 -11.73 -3.94 3.27
CA PHE A 55 -11.01 -3.77 4.54
C PHE A 55 -11.88 -3.05 5.56
N GLU A 56 -11.47 -3.10 6.81
CA GLU A 56 -12.14 -2.45 7.92
C GLU A 56 -11.26 -1.33 8.49
N ILE A 57 -11.89 -0.17 8.70
CA ILE A 57 -11.29 0.97 9.38
C ILE A 57 -11.48 0.75 10.87
N LYS A 58 -10.39 0.55 11.60
CA LYS A 58 -10.41 0.28 13.04
C LYS A 58 -10.61 1.54 13.89
N ASP A 59 -10.30 2.69 13.30
CA ASP A 59 -10.37 3.97 14.00
C ASP A 59 -11.81 4.44 14.21
N ASP A 60 -12.04 5.14 15.31
CA ASP A 60 -13.33 5.74 15.61
C ASP A 60 -13.52 7.12 14.96
N ALA A 61 -12.44 7.72 14.48
CA ALA A 61 -12.46 9.00 13.78
C ALA A 61 -11.55 8.99 12.55
N LEU A 62 -12.04 9.55 11.44
CA LEU A 62 -11.27 9.74 10.23
C LEU A 62 -10.86 11.19 10.07
N TYR A 63 -9.56 11.42 9.96
CA TYR A 63 -9.02 12.72 9.63
C TYR A 63 -9.13 13.00 8.12
N LYS A 64 -9.10 14.26 7.77
CA LYS A 64 -9.28 14.72 6.39
C LYS A 64 -8.28 14.08 5.41
N ASN A 65 -7.03 13.94 5.80
CA ASN A 65 -5.99 13.29 4.99
C ASN A 65 -6.35 11.83 4.66
N ARG A 66 -6.89 11.10 5.62
CA ARG A 66 -7.33 9.70 5.46
C ARG A 66 -8.51 9.58 4.52
N LEU A 67 -9.50 10.48 4.68
CA LEU A 67 -10.64 10.56 3.74
C LEU A 67 -10.17 10.87 2.32
N MET A 68 -9.23 11.80 2.16
CA MET A 68 -8.65 12.12 0.85
C MET A 68 -7.93 10.92 0.23
N MET A 69 -7.17 10.16 1.02
CA MET A 69 -6.52 8.94 0.54
C MET A 69 -7.55 7.93 0.03
N LEU A 70 -8.60 7.67 0.80
CA LEU A 70 -9.67 6.76 0.41
C LEU A 70 -10.38 7.22 -0.86
N ASP A 71 -10.62 8.52 -0.99
CA ASP A 71 -11.25 9.10 -2.19
C ASP A 71 -10.34 9.00 -3.41
N ILE A 72 -9.04 9.27 -3.26
CA ILE A 72 -8.05 9.10 -4.34
C ILE A 72 -8.04 7.65 -4.85
N VAL A 73 -8.05 6.67 -3.94
CA VAL A 73 -8.10 5.25 -4.32
C VAL A 73 -9.39 4.95 -5.09
N ASN A 74 -10.54 5.45 -4.61
CA ASN A 74 -11.83 5.25 -5.25
C ASN A 74 -11.91 5.90 -6.64
N GLN A 75 -11.47 7.16 -6.77
CA GLN A 75 -11.54 7.91 -8.03
C GLN A 75 -10.52 7.46 -9.07
N ASN A 76 -9.44 6.82 -8.63
CA ASN A 76 -8.40 6.35 -9.53
C ASN A 76 -8.91 5.31 -10.54
N ASN A 77 -9.85 4.48 -10.13
CA ASN A 77 -10.46 3.44 -10.96
C ASN A 77 -9.42 2.65 -11.79
N TRP A 78 -8.30 2.33 -11.17
CA TRP A 78 -7.16 1.57 -11.74
C TRP A 78 -6.50 2.20 -12.97
N LYS A 79 -6.70 3.49 -13.21
CA LYS A 79 -6.10 4.22 -14.33
C LYS A 79 -4.62 4.47 -14.16
N ARG A 80 -4.17 4.63 -12.91
CA ARG A 80 -2.78 4.89 -12.54
C ARG A 80 -2.36 3.96 -11.40
N PRO A 81 -1.10 3.55 -11.34
CA PRO A 81 -0.60 2.82 -10.19
C PRO A 81 -0.61 3.71 -8.95
N ILE A 82 -1.00 3.15 -7.82
CA ILE A 82 -0.93 3.79 -6.50
C ILE A 82 0.18 3.11 -5.71
N TYR A 83 1.10 3.92 -5.21
CA TYR A 83 2.21 3.46 -4.38
C TYR A 83 2.16 4.13 -3.01
N PHE A 84 2.48 3.35 -2.00
CA PHE A 84 2.72 3.81 -0.64
C PHE A 84 4.20 3.69 -0.34
N THR A 85 4.79 4.76 0.20
CA THR A 85 6.18 4.73 0.65
C THR A 85 6.24 4.03 1.99
N GLY A 86 6.91 2.89 2.04
CA GLY A 86 7.19 2.20 3.29
C GLY A 86 8.35 2.88 4.01
N GLY A 87 8.21 3.24 5.25
CA GLY A 87 9.34 3.83 5.96
C GLY A 87 9.07 4.32 7.36
N SER A 88 7.86 4.59 7.73
CA SER A 88 7.56 4.86 9.13
C SER A 88 7.04 3.59 9.79
N PHE A 89 7.60 3.29 10.96
CA PHE A 89 7.17 2.18 11.82
C PHE A 89 5.94 2.58 12.65
N GLY A 90 5.13 3.51 12.14
CA GLY A 90 3.93 4.00 12.77
C GLY A 90 2.66 3.33 12.25
N GLU A 91 1.54 3.80 12.74
CA GLU A 91 0.20 3.42 12.30
C GLU A 91 -0.11 4.06 10.94
N ASP A 92 0.53 3.58 9.89
CA ASP A 92 0.31 4.08 8.54
C ASP A 92 -1.06 3.64 8.03
N ASP A 93 -1.82 4.59 7.54
CA ASP A 93 -3.21 4.39 7.08
C ASP A 93 -3.34 3.38 5.94
N TYR A 94 -2.27 3.18 5.16
CA TYR A 94 -2.24 2.17 4.10
C TYR A 94 -2.27 0.72 4.65
N LEU A 95 -1.98 0.51 5.94
CA LEU A 95 -2.07 -0.80 6.59
C LEU A 95 -3.49 -1.37 6.60
N TRP A 96 -4.51 -0.55 6.42
CA TRP A 96 -5.87 -1.04 6.22
C TRP A 96 -5.98 -1.93 4.98
N MET A 97 -5.16 -1.65 3.95
CA MET A 97 -5.11 -2.39 2.70
C MET A 97 -3.93 -3.36 2.62
N LYS A 98 -3.30 -3.71 3.75
CA LYS A 98 -2.09 -4.55 3.83
C LYS A 98 -2.17 -5.86 3.04
N ASP A 99 -3.36 -6.46 2.97
CA ASP A 99 -3.59 -7.73 2.27
C ASP A 99 -3.64 -7.57 0.73
N TYR A 100 -3.57 -6.34 0.23
CA TYR A 100 -3.65 -6.00 -1.19
C TYR A 100 -2.41 -5.23 -1.66
N LEU A 101 -1.29 -5.44 -1.02
CA LEU A 101 -0.05 -4.77 -1.35
C LEU A 101 0.93 -5.70 -2.06
N GLN A 102 1.68 -5.14 -2.99
CA GLN A 102 2.81 -5.76 -3.67
C GLN A 102 4.06 -4.93 -3.42
N LEU A 103 5.15 -5.57 -3.03
CA LEU A 103 6.43 -4.90 -2.85
C LEU A 103 7.12 -4.71 -4.20
N ASP A 104 7.23 -3.47 -4.64
CA ASP A 104 7.94 -3.05 -5.85
C ASP A 104 9.20 -2.25 -5.42
N GLY A 105 10.31 -2.92 -5.22
CA GLY A 105 11.55 -2.29 -4.75
C GLY A 105 11.46 -1.77 -3.31
N MET A 106 11.28 -0.47 -3.13
CA MET A 106 11.18 0.19 -1.81
C MET A 106 9.76 0.68 -1.48
N CYS A 107 8.81 0.51 -2.39
CA CYS A 107 7.44 0.99 -2.22
C CYS A 107 6.44 -0.15 -2.29
N PHE A 108 5.31 0.04 -1.62
CA PHE A 108 4.19 -0.88 -1.71
C PHE A 108 3.20 -0.39 -2.75
N LYS A 109 2.98 -1.19 -3.78
CA LYS A 109 1.96 -0.95 -4.80
C LYS A 109 0.64 -1.54 -4.37
N LEU A 110 -0.46 -0.78 -4.50
CA LEU A 110 -1.79 -1.31 -4.35
C LEU A 110 -2.14 -2.18 -5.56
N VAL A 111 -2.52 -3.43 -5.30
CA VAL A 111 -2.89 -4.41 -6.33
C VAL A 111 -4.19 -5.11 -5.93
N PRO A 112 -5.06 -5.45 -6.90
CA PRO A 112 -6.33 -6.13 -6.61
C PRO A 112 -6.14 -7.66 -6.49
N ILE A 113 -5.12 -8.07 -5.74
CA ILE A 113 -4.82 -9.47 -5.43
C ILE A 113 -4.77 -9.58 -3.91
N LYS A 114 -5.58 -10.48 -3.36
CA LYS A 114 -5.60 -10.68 -1.91
C LYS A 114 -4.51 -11.65 -1.50
N THR A 115 -3.50 -11.14 -0.83
CA THR A 115 -2.43 -11.93 -0.21
C THR A 115 -2.45 -11.61 1.28
N PRO A 116 -3.04 -12.48 2.11
CA PRO A 116 -3.10 -12.25 3.54
C PRO A 116 -1.71 -12.02 4.12
N ALA A 117 -1.54 -10.89 4.80
CA ALA A 117 -0.28 -10.59 5.44
C ALA A 117 -0.12 -11.43 6.71
N GLU A 118 0.90 -12.26 6.77
CA GLU A 118 1.24 -13.09 7.94
C GLU A 118 1.53 -12.24 9.18
N SER A 119 1.99 -11.02 8.96
CA SER A 119 2.35 -10.08 10.02
C SER A 119 2.04 -8.65 9.57
N PRO A 120 1.58 -7.76 10.47
CA PRO A 120 1.42 -6.34 10.19
C PRO A 120 2.77 -5.61 10.03
N SER A 121 3.89 -6.32 10.19
CA SER A 121 5.21 -5.73 10.02
C SER A 121 5.45 -5.32 8.57
N PRO A 122 5.80 -4.05 8.29
CA PRO A 122 6.19 -3.60 6.95
C PRO A 122 7.31 -4.45 6.32
N MET A 123 8.14 -5.07 7.14
CA MET A 123 9.23 -5.95 6.68
C MET A 123 8.75 -7.28 6.12
N LYS A 124 7.51 -7.70 6.40
CA LYS A 124 6.94 -8.98 5.96
C LYS A 124 5.67 -8.84 5.13
N MET A 125 5.24 -7.60 4.92
CA MET A 125 4.00 -7.28 4.24
C MET A 125 4.18 -7.21 2.72
N GLY A 126 3.10 -7.46 2.00
CA GLY A 126 3.04 -7.38 0.53
C GLY A 126 3.58 -8.61 -0.17
N GLN A 127 2.88 -9.03 -1.22
CA GLN A 127 3.38 -10.09 -2.11
C GLN A 127 4.57 -9.59 -2.92
N ILE A 128 5.34 -10.53 -3.46
CA ILE A 128 6.46 -10.24 -4.36
C ILE A 128 6.18 -10.85 -5.72
N ASP A 129 6.15 -10.01 -6.74
CA ASP A 129 6.32 -10.44 -8.11
C ASP A 129 7.83 -10.48 -8.40
N SER A 130 8.42 -11.67 -8.30
CA SER A 130 9.87 -11.86 -8.33
C SER A 130 10.50 -11.31 -9.62
N GLU A 131 9.90 -11.56 -10.78
CA GLU A 131 10.40 -11.08 -12.07
C GLU A 131 10.35 -9.54 -12.15
N LYS A 132 9.22 -8.97 -11.78
CA LYS A 132 9.04 -7.50 -11.80
C LYS A 132 9.96 -6.83 -10.81
N MET A 133 10.03 -7.33 -9.59
CA MET A 133 10.88 -6.75 -8.55
C MET A 133 12.36 -6.89 -8.91
N TYR A 134 12.78 -8.02 -9.49
CA TYR A 134 14.14 -8.21 -10.02
C TYR A 134 14.48 -7.13 -11.05
N ASN A 135 13.61 -6.91 -12.03
CA ASN A 135 13.81 -5.89 -13.06
C ASN A 135 13.87 -4.46 -12.52
N ILE A 136 13.20 -4.17 -11.41
CA ILE A 136 13.28 -2.89 -10.71
C ILE A 136 14.62 -2.75 -10.01
N VAL A 137 15.00 -3.74 -9.22
CA VAL A 137 16.20 -3.74 -8.39
C VAL A 137 17.47 -3.68 -9.24
N MET A 138 17.51 -4.40 -10.38
CA MET A 138 18.65 -4.41 -11.29
C MET A 138 18.89 -3.07 -12.00
N LYS A 139 17.94 -2.14 -11.92
CA LYS A 139 18.08 -0.77 -12.43
C LYS A 139 18.53 0.23 -11.36
N TRP A 140 18.66 -0.22 -10.11
CA TRP A 140 19.12 0.68 -9.05
C TRP A 140 20.56 1.11 -9.27
N ASP A 141 20.78 2.40 -9.16
CA ASP A 141 22.12 2.99 -9.13
C ASP A 141 22.52 3.27 -7.67
N TRP A 142 23.55 2.61 -7.22
CA TRP A 142 24.10 2.75 -5.88
C TRP A 142 25.08 3.91 -5.76
N GLY A 143 25.33 4.61 -6.86
CA GLY A 143 26.30 5.70 -6.93
C GLY A 143 27.68 5.25 -6.46
N ASN A 144 28.23 5.98 -5.51
CA ASN A 144 29.55 5.65 -4.94
C ASN A 144 29.50 4.81 -3.66
N SER A 145 28.31 4.36 -3.24
CA SER A 145 28.13 3.70 -1.93
C SER A 145 28.95 2.43 -1.73
N GLY A 146 29.33 1.74 -2.82
CA GLY A 146 30.17 0.54 -2.77
C GLY A 146 31.67 0.82 -2.71
N LYS A 147 32.13 2.06 -2.76
CA LYS A 147 33.56 2.37 -2.73
C LYS A 147 34.10 2.31 -1.30
N PRO A 148 35.26 1.65 -1.04
CA PRO A 148 35.79 1.50 0.32
C PRO A 148 36.10 2.82 1.04
N ILE A 149 36.33 3.89 0.28
CA ILE A 149 36.71 5.21 0.81
C ILE A 149 35.48 6.02 1.29
N ILE A 150 34.25 5.57 0.97
CA ILE A 150 33.03 6.28 1.35
C ILE A 150 32.63 5.89 2.77
N TYR A 151 32.66 6.86 3.68
CA TYR A 151 32.11 6.69 5.02
C TYR A 151 30.60 6.76 5.02
N HIS A 152 29.97 5.74 5.59
CA HIS A 152 28.53 5.71 5.85
C HIS A 152 28.30 6.02 7.33
N ASP A 153 27.65 7.13 7.61
CA ASP A 153 27.23 7.48 8.95
C ASP A 153 26.17 6.50 9.51
N PRO A 154 25.91 6.53 10.83
CA PRO A 154 24.94 5.62 11.46
C PRO A 154 23.53 5.71 10.86
N GLU A 155 23.04 6.89 10.47
CA GLU A 155 21.70 7.04 9.88
C GLU A 155 21.65 6.42 8.47
N THR A 156 22.66 6.62 7.66
CA THR A 156 22.78 5.97 6.34
C THR A 156 22.77 4.44 6.49
N ARG A 157 23.51 3.91 7.47
CA ARG A 157 23.53 2.47 7.76
C ARG A 157 22.17 1.95 8.22
N LYS A 158 21.48 2.69 9.09
CA LYS A 158 20.12 2.37 9.56
C LYS A 158 19.13 2.34 8.40
N ASN A 159 19.13 3.35 7.55
CA ASN A 159 18.28 3.42 6.38
C ASN A 159 18.54 2.28 5.37
N SER A 160 19.79 1.78 5.32
CA SER A 160 20.14 0.65 4.46
C SER A 160 19.51 -0.69 4.88
N ILE A 161 18.97 -0.80 6.09
CA ILE A 161 18.31 -2.02 6.58
C ILE A 161 17.10 -2.37 5.72
N SER A 162 16.28 -1.39 5.35
CA SER A 162 15.11 -1.60 4.50
C SER A 162 15.49 -2.15 3.12
N TYR A 163 16.57 -1.64 2.52
CA TYR A 163 17.08 -2.16 1.25
C TYR A 163 17.49 -3.64 1.37
N ARG A 164 18.26 -3.97 2.41
CA ARG A 164 18.72 -5.35 2.66
C ARG A 164 17.55 -6.30 2.89
N THR A 165 16.57 -5.88 3.68
CA THR A 165 15.38 -6.69 3.95
C THR A 165 14.59 -6.95 2.67
N ASN A 166 14.38 -5.93 1.84
CA ASN A 166 13.63 -6.10 0.60
C ASN A 166 14.39 -6.95 -0.42
N LEU A 167 15.73 -6.82 -0.48
CA LEU A 167 16.58 -7.70 -1.31
C LEU A 167 16.53 -9.14 -0.83
N ALA A 168 16.60 -9.39 0.47
CA ALA A 168 16.48 -10.74 1.03
C ALA A 168 15.13 -11.38 0.68
N ARG A 169 14.05 -10.64 0.81
CA ARG A 169 12.70 -11.10 0.39
C ARG A 169 12.61 -11.42 -1.10
N LEU A 170 13.29 -10.62 -1.94
CA LEU A 170 13.38 -10.93 -3.37
C LEU A 170 14.14 -12.22 -3.60
N MET A 171 15.27 -12.42 -2.92
CA MET A 171 16.05 -13.66 -3.02
C MET A 171 15.22 -14.88 -2.62
N GLU A 172 14.49 -14.81 -1.50
CA GLU A 172 13.56 -15.87 -1.08
C GLU A 172 12.53 -16.17 -2.17
N ALA A 173 11.91 -15.14 -2.75
CA ALA A 173 10.90 -15.29 -3.80
C ALA A 173 11.46 -15.80 -5.15
N LEU A 174 12.77 -15.74 -5.38
CA LEU A 174 13.43 -16.29 -6.57
C LEU A 174 13.83 -17.75 -6.40
N ILE A 175 13.94 -18.24 -5.17
CA ILE A 175 14.35 -19.62 -4.85
C ILE A 175 13.13 -20.55 -4.74
N MET A 176 12.00 -20.04 -4.30
CA MET A 176 10.73 -20.80 -4.19
C MET A 176 10.07 -21.01 -5.55
#